data_e5597b95010d3b4b34b6a1e0646d74a0
#
_entry.id   e5597b95010d3b4b34b6a1e0646d74a0
#
_cell.length_a   1.000
_cell.length_b   1.000
_cell.length_c   1.000
_cell.angle_alpha   90.00
_cell.angle_beta   90.00
_cell.angle_gamma   90.00
#
_symmetry.space_group_name_H-M   'P 1'
#
loop_
_entity.id
_entity.type
_entity.pdbx_description
1 polymer ?
#
loop_
_entity_poly.entity_id
_entity_poly.type
_entity_poly.pdbx_seq_one_letter_code
_entity_poly.pdbx_strand_id
1 'polypeptide(L)'
;MFKISVEKTQGALFDIQPMSIKRDWMDATSENHAYRCFPVTQSNVIGWSLSCLEDIEFIWDGVNDQTPDHVQVFSPEGSYSGRGQSSISLNTGLVFRTEQDVSIFTINPVNYFSDEFETMASLISTSFYDNPLPLAIKAKTANKRVVIKAGTPVATIIPISLSNLNGTDIEIVEYRDPDRKRLDANMSYGTAAQAINSAGKWTDWYRDAVNEKEESQGSHEVKALKLGVVDKTKGNIL
;
A
#
# COMPACT_ATOMS: atom_id res chain seq x y z
N MET A 1 7.80 12.25 -14.91
CA MET A 1 6.43 11.84 -14.48
C MET A 1 6.09 10.59 -15.25
N PHE A 2 5.81 9.48 -14.57
CA PHE A 2 5.42 8.25 -15.24
C PHE A 2 4.02 8.38 -15.84
N LYS A 3 3.87 7.90 -17.06
CA LYS A 3 2.56 7.74 -17.71
C LYS A 3 2.20 6.26 -17.69
N ILE A 4 1.09 5.93 -17.04
CA ILE A 4 0.56 4.58 -16.98
C ILE A 4 -0.78 4.58 -17.67
N SER A 5 -0.98 3.68 -18.62
CA SER A 5 -2.29 3.40 -19.18
C SER A 5 -2.79 2.06 -18.65
N VAL A 6 -4.11 1.96 -18.46
CA VAL A 6 -4.76 0.74 -18.01
C VAL A 6 -5.89 0.42 -18.97
N GLU A 7 -5.79 -0.73 -19.60
CA GLU A 7 -6.83 -1.26 -20.47
C GLU A 7 -7.74 -2.17 -19.63
N LYS A 8 -9.03 -1.97 -19.74
CA LYS A 8 -10.04 -2.76 -19.04
C LYS A 8 -10.58 -3.81 -19.99
N THR A 9 -10.38 -5.09 -19.68
CA THR A 9 -10.94 -6.18 -20.47
C THR A 9 -12.44 -6.28 -20.25
N GLN A 10 -13.15 -6.90 -21.18
CA GLN A 10 -14.57 -7.18 -21.01
C GLN A 10 -14.82 -8.03 -19.76
N GLY A 11 -15.75 -7.61 -18.91
CA GLY A 11 -16.03 -8.31 -17.66
C GLY A 11 -14.99 -8.09 -16.55
N ALA A 12 -14.12 -7.08 -16.66
CA ALA A 12 -13.20 -6.75 -15.57
C ALA A 12 -13.95 -6.43 -14.28
N LEU A 13 -13.61 -7.13 -13.22
CA LEU A 13 -14.27 -7.05 -11.91
C LEU A 13 -13.59 -6.10 -10.93
N PHE A 14 -12.52 -5.41 -11.35
CA PHE A 14 -11.78 -4.52 -10.48
C PHE A 14 -11.86 -3.06 -10.92
N ASP A 15 -11.82 -2.20 -9.92
CA ASP A 15 -11.72 -0.75 -10.07
C ASP A 15 -10.43 -0.22 -9.48
N ILE A 16 -9.97 0.93 -10.01
CA ILE A 16 -8.77 1.64 -9.58
C ILE A 16 -9.15 3.03 -9.11
N GLN A 17 -8.72 3.41 -7.92
CA GLN A 17 -8.89 4.76 -7.38
C GLN A 17 -7.60 5.22 -6.71
N PRO A 18 -7.27 6.52 -6.70
CA PRO A 18 -6.22 7.03 -5.84
C PRO A 18 -6.47 6.60 -4.39
N MET A 19 -5.40 6.22 -3.68
CA MET A 19 -5.52 5.86 -2.27
C MET A 19 -6.06 7.03 -1.45
N SER A 20 -7.01 6.74 -0.56
CA SER A 20 -7.54 7.72 0.40
C SER A 20 -6.57 7.93 1.55
N ILE A 21 -6.54 9.14 2.11
CA ILE A 21 -5.83 9.40 3.36
C ILE A 21 -6.50 8.71 4.56
N LYS A 22 -7.81 8.47 4.47
CA LYS A 22 -8.62 7.94 5.57
C LYS A 22 -8.39 6.46 5.81
N ARG A 23 -8.41 6.08 7.09
CA ARG A 23 -8.36 4.68 7.58
C ARG A 23 -9.27 4.56 8.79
N ASP A 24 -10.07 3.51 8.85
CA ASP A 24 -11.03 3.28 9.93
C ASP A 24 -10.35 3.24 11.30
N TRP A 25 -9.17 2.61 11.39
CA TRP A 25 -8.42 2.56 12.65
C TRP A 25 -7.90 3.94 13.08
N MET A 26 -7.61 4.86 12.14
CA MET A 26 -7.20 6.23 12.45
C MET A 26 -8.41 7.07 12.87
N ASP A 27 -9.55 6.87 12.22
CA ASP A 27 -10.82 7.50 12.60
C ASP A 27 -11.27 7.06 14.00
N ALA A 28 -10.94 5.84 14.42
CA ALA A 28 -11.24 5.29 15.75
C ALA A 28 -10.34 5.85 16.87
N THR A 29 -9.27 6.58 16.56
CA THR A 29 -8.41 7.20 17.58
C THR A 29 -9.07 8.45 18.16
N SER A 30 -8.82 8.72 19.46
CA SER A 30 -9.36 9.89 20.13
C SER A 30 -9.02 11.18 19.35
N GLU A 31 -10.02 12.00 19.03
CA GLU A 31 -9.86 13.23 18.25
C GLU A 31 -9.13 13.03 16.90
N ASN A 32 -9.24 11.84 16.32
CA ASN A 32 -8.52 11.48 15.10
C ASN A 32 -6.99 11.65 15.22
N HIS A 33 -6.46 11.39 16.40
CA HIS A 33 -5.07 11.66 16.77
C HIS A 33 -4.04 11.05 15.80
N ALA A 34 -4.30 9.85 15.29
CA ALA A 34 -3.38 9.17 14.38
C ALA A 34 -3.07 9.96 13.10
N TYR A 35 -3.97 10.83 12.64
CA TYR A 35 -3.73 11.67 11.46
C TYR A 35 -2.68 12.77 11.67
N ARG A 36 -2.28 13.03 12.90
CA ARG A 36 -1.19 13.97 13.21
C ARG A 36 0.20 13.40 12.88
N CYS A 37 0.28 12.07 12.73
CA CYS A 37 1.53 11.43 12.29
C CYS A 37 1.72 11.63 10.78
N PHE A 38 2.46 12.68 10.41
CA PHE A 38 2.67 13.06 9.02
C PHE A 38 3.26 11.93 8.14
N PRO A 39 4.29 11.17 8.56
CA PRO A 39 4.80 10.05 7.76
C PRO A 39 3.74 8.99 7.46
N VAL A 40 2.87 8.68 8.43
CA VAL A 40 1.79 7.70 8.25
C VAL A 40 0.73 8.22 7.31
N THR A 41 0.31 9.48 7.44
CA THR A 41 -0.67 10.08 6.55
C THR A 41 -0.17 10.22 5.12
N GLN A 42 1.12 10.50 4.93
CA GLN A 42 1.74 10.52 3.59
C GLN A 42 1.77 9.13 2.97
N SER A 43 2.06 8.09 3.75
CA SER A 43 2.04 6.72 3.23
C SER A 43 0.63 6.25 2.86
N ASN A 44 -0.42 6.77 3.51
CA ASN A 44 -1.80 6.41 3.18
C ASN A 44 -2.21 6.78 1.75
N VAL A 45 -1.60 7.79 1.17
CA VAL A 45 -1.93 8.29 -0.18
C VAL A 45 -0.93 7.86 -1.25
N ILE A 46 -0.02 6.95 -0.93
CA ILE A 46 0.93 6.43 -1.92
C ILE A 46 0.23 5.41 -2.83
N GLY A 47 0.24 5.66 -4.14
CA GLY A 47 -0.31 4.73 -5.14
C GLY A 47 -1.83 4.76 -5.30
N TRP A 48 -2.35 3.72 -5.92
CA TRP A 48 -3.78 3.54 -6.20
C TRP A 48 -4.28 2.27 -5.55
N SER A 49 -5.52 2.28 -5.09
CA SER A 49 -6.21 1.07 -4.60
C SER A 49 -6.77 0.25 -5.75
N LEU A 50 -6.68 -1.06 -5.62
CA LEU A 50 -7.50 -2.02 -6.35
C LEU A 50 -8.62 -2.48 -5.43
N SER A 51 -9.86 -2.41 -5.92
CA SER A 51 -11.05 -2.89 -5.21
C SER A 51 -11.88 -3.74 -6.15
N CYS A 52 -12.37 -4.88 -5.68
CA CYS A 52 -13.30 -5.70 -6.46
C CYS A 52 -14.69 -5.05 -6.49
N LEU A 53 -15.37 -5.15 -7.61
CA LEU A 53 -16.75 -4.67 -7.79
C LEU A 53 -17.79 -5.64 -7.23
N GLU A 54 -17.38 -6.86 -6.92
CA GLU A 54 -18.15 -7.92 -6.28
C GLU A 54 -17.53 -8.34 -4.96
N ASP A 55 -18.29 -9.01 -4.09
CA ASP A 55 -17.75 -9.60 -2.88
C ASP A 55 -16.73 -10.69 -3.24
N ILE A 56 -15.57 -10.70 -2.56
CA ILE A 56 -14.60 -11.80 -2.66
C ILE A 56 -14.88 -12.72 -1.49
N GLU A 57 -15.11 -14.00 -1.81
CA GLU A 57 -15.53 -14.95 -0.80
C GLU A 57 -14.83 -16.30 -0.98
N PHE A 58 -14.16 -16.77 0.06
CA PHE A 58 -13.46 -18.05 0.07
C PHE A 58 -13.24 -18.58 1.48
N ILE A 59 -12.91 -19.86 1.57
CA ILE A 59 -12.53 -20.54 2.82
C ILE A 59 -11.30 -21.42 2.58
N TRP A 60 -10.41 -21.45 3.56
CA TRP A 60 -9.28 -22.36 3.64
C TRP A 60 -9.46 -23.30 4.82
N ASP A 61 -9.26 -24.62 4.61
CA ASP A 61 -9.46 -25.66 5.64
C ASP A 61 -8.32 -25.80 6.64
N GLY A 62 -7.20 -25.11 6.43
CA GLY A 62 -6.03 -25.14 7.31
C GLY A 62 -4.91 -26.06 6.83
N VAL A 63 -5.10 -26.84 5.81
CA VAL A 63 -4.05 -27.70 5.24
C VAL A 63 -3.10 -26.86 4.39
N ASN A 64 -1.82 -26.99 4.66
CA ASN A 64 -0.75 -26.15 4.11
C ASN A 64 0.07 -26.93 3.07
N ASP A 65 -0.60 -27.45 2.07
CA ASP A 65 0.07 -28.06 0.93
C ASP A 65 -0.22 -27.28 -0.38
N GLN A 66 0.29 -27.78 -1.49
CA GLN A 66 0.17 -27.10 -2.79
C GLN A 66 -1.11 -27.50 -3.56
N THR A 67 -1.94 -28.37 -2.99
CA THR A 67 -3.17 -28.79 -3.62
C THR A 67 -4.25 -27.70 -3.53
N PRO A 68 -4.89 -27.35 -4.63
CA PRO A 68 -5.94 -26.32 -4.63
C PRO A 68 -7.20 -26.73 -3.85
N ASP A 69 -7.40 -28.01 -3.61
CA ASP A 69 -8.62 -28.59 -2.99
C ASP A 69 -8.88 -28.08 -1.56
N HIS A 70 -7.84 -27.56 -0.90
CA HIS A 70 -7.91 -27.02 0.46
C HIS A 70 -8.40 -25.57 0.55
N VAL A 71 -8.67 -24.95 -0.61
CA VAL A 71 -9.20 -23.58 -0.66
C VAL A 71 -10.43 -23.56 -1.57
N GLN A 72 -11.60 -23.41 -0.97
CA GLN A 72 -12.85 -23.27 -1.72
C GLN A 72 -13.12 -21.79 -1.98
N VAL A 73 -13.32 -21.44 -3.25
CA VAL A 73 -13.68 -20.09 -3.69
C VAL A 73 -15.13 -20.03 -4.08
N PHE A 74 -15.86 -19.03 -3.62
CA PHE A 74 -17.28 -18.83 -3.89
C PHE A 74 -17.53 -17.68 -4.85
N SER A 75 -16.73 -16.60 -4.74
CA SER A 75 -16.81 -15.42 -5.60
C SER A 75 -15.48 -14.63 -5.63
N PRO A 76 -15.23 -13.81 -6.68
CA PRO A 76 -15.97 -13.75 -7.94
C PRO A 76 -15.77 -14.99 -8.80
N GLU A 77 -16.69 -15.20 -9.74
CA GLU A 77 -16.57 -16.29 -10.70
C GLU A 77 -15.27 -16.20 -11.50
N GLY A 78 -14.61 -17.34 -11.74
CA GLY A 78 -13.31 -17.38 -12.41
C GLY A 78 -12.10 -17.17 -11.48
N SER A 79 -12.33 -16.90 -10.18
CA SER A 79 -11.27 -16.97 -9.18
C SER A 79 -10.98 -18.41 -8.80
N TYR A 80 -9.71 -18.69 -8.49
CA TYR A 80 -9.27 -20.06 -8.20
C TYR A 80 -8.10 -20.09 -7.21
N SER A 81 -7.94 -21.22 -6.54
CA SER A 81 -6.71 -21.50 -5.80
C SER A 81 -5.71 -22.22 -6.72
N GLY A 82 -4.69 -21.52 -7.16
CA GLY A 82 -3.67 -22.09 -8.05
C GLY A 82 -2.50 -22.73 -7.31
N ARG A 83 -2.36 -22.45 -6.01
CA ARG A 83 -1.19 -22.83 -5.21
C ARG A 83 -1.53 -23.47 -3.87
N GLY A 84 -2.81 -23.63 -3.54
CA GLY A 84 -3.20 -24.02 -2.19
C GLY A 84 -2.75 -23.01 -1.14
N GLN A 85 -2.24 -23.47 -0.01
CA GLN A 85 -1.59 -22.64 1.01
C GLN A 85 -2.38 -21.39 1.41
N SER A 86 -3.67 -21.54 1.68
CA SER A 86 -4.59 -20.45 2.04
C SER A 86 -4.81 -19.36 0.96
N SER A 87 -4.30 -19.52 -0.26
CA SER A 87 -4.31 -18.45 -1.26
C SER A 87 -5.32 -18.67 -2.39
N ILE A 88 -5.88 -17.56 -2.87
CA ILE A 88 -6.65 -17.49 -4.11
C ILE A 88 -5.98 -16.53 -5.10
N SER A 89 -6.13 -16.83 -6.37
CA SER A 89 -5.72 -15.96 -7.48
C SER A 89 -6.94 -15.29 -8.07
N LEU A 90 -6.84 -13.99 -8.25
CA LEU A 90 -7.88 -13.14 -8.82
C LEU A 90 -7.39 -12.56 -10.14
N ASN A 91 -8.20 -12.72 -11.18
CA ASN A 91 -7.97 -12.01 -12.44
C ASN A 91 -8.60 -10.62 -12.34
N THR A 92 -7.78 -9.58 -12.32
CA THR A 92 -8.28 -8.21 -12.19
C THR A 92 -9.03 -7.72 -13.43
N GLY A 93 -8.76 -8.31 -14.60
CA GLY A 93 -9.23 -7.79 -15.89
C GLY A 93 -8.61 -6.45 -16.28
N LEU A 94 -7.53 -6.03 -15.64
CA LEU A 94 -6.85 -4.75 -15.84
C LEU A 94 -5.45 -4.99 -16.41
N VAL A 95 -5.22 -4.60 -17.65
CA VAL A 95 -3.93 -4.72 -18.32
C VAL A 95 -3.19 -3.38 -18.21
N PHE A 96 -2.06 -3.40 -17.52
CA PHE A 96 -1.25 -2.20 -17.32
C PHE A 96 -0.20 -2.06 -18.42
N ARG A 97 -0.02 -0.83 -18.88
CA ARG A 97 1.05 -0.46 -19.81
C ARG A 97 1.89 0.64 -19.17
N THR A 98 3.16 0.37 -19.03
CA THR A 98 4.15 1.31 -18.49
C THR A 98 5.28 1.54 -19.50
N GLU A 99 6.04 2.59 -19.28
CA GLU A 99 7.31 2.79 -19.99
C GLU A 99 8.29 1.67 -19.61
N GLN A 100 9.29 1.46 -20.46
CA GLN A 100 10.40 0.57 -20.14
C GLN A 100 11.05 1.02 -18.83
N ASP A 101 11.53 0.10 -18.01
CA ASP A 101 12.07 0.33 -16.67
C ASP A 101 11.04 0.60 -15.56
N VAL A 102 9.78 0.84 -15.90
CA VAL A 102 8.73 1.01 -14.88
C VAL A 102 7.95 -0.29 -14.72
N SER A 103 7.93 -0.81 -13.52
CA SER A 103 7.14 -1.98 -13.12
C SER A 103 6.03 -1.57 -12.15
N ILE A 104 4.98 -2.37 -12.07
CA ILE A 104 3.93 -2.21 -11.05
C ILE A 104 4.26 -3.10 -9.86
N PHE A 105 4.43 -2.47 -8.71
CA PHE A 105 4.54 -3.14 -7.43
C PHE A 105 3.17 -3.18 -6.76
N THR A 106 2.69 -4.39 -6.52
CA THR A 106 1.42 -4.65 -5.84
C THR A 106 1.71 -5.10 -4.42
N ILE A 107 1.09 -4.48 -3.45
CA ILE A 107 1.24 -4.79 -2.03
C ILE A 107 -0.12 -4.81 -1.33
N ASN A 108 -0.14 -5.31 -0.11
CA ASN A 108 -1.29 -5.14 0.77
C ASN A 108 -1.66 -3.65 0.88
N PRO A 109 -2.94 -3.27 0.98
CA PRO A 109 -3.31 -1.87 1.08
C PRO A 109 -2.57 -1.18 2.23
N VAL A 110 -1.87 -0.08 1.93
CA VAL A 110 -0.99 0.58 2.89
C VAL A 110 -1.78 1.05 4.12
N ASN A 111 -1.32 0.64 5.31
CA ASN A 111 -1.97 0.93 6.59
C ASN A 111 -3.46 0.49 6.66
N TYR A 112 -3.80 -0.53 5.91
CA TYR A 112 -5.09 -1.20 5.97
C TYR A 112 -4.89 -2.56 6.66
N PHE A 113 -5.36 -2.68 7.89
CA PHE A 113 -5.16 -3.87 8.70
C PHE A 113 -6.41 -4.74 8.65
N SER A 114 -6.27 -5.97 8.14
CA SER A 114 -7.32 -6.98 8.15
C SER A 114 -6.88 -8.19 8.96
N ASP A 115 -7.76 -8.68 9.83
CA ASP A 115 -7.55 -9.93 10.58
C ASP A 115 -7.93 -11.16 9.77
N GLU A 116 -8.54 -11.00 8.60
CA GLU A 116 -9.09 -12.09 7.80
C GLU A 116 -8.21 -12.48 6.63
N PHE A 117 -7.59 -11.49 5.98
CA PHE A 117 -6.81 -11.71 4.77
C PHE A 117 -5.60 -10.79 4.69
N GLU A 118 -4.70 -11.14 3.79
CA GLU A 118 -3.64 -10.26 3.33
C GLU A 118 -3.36 -10.48 1.83
N THR A 119 -2.91 -9.45 1.16
CA THR A 119 -2.53 -9.50 -0.25
C THR A 119 -1.05 -9.81 -0.38
N MET A 120 -0.72 -10.78 -1.22
CA MET A 120 0.66 -11.12 -1.53
C MET A 120 1.29 -10.02 -2.38
N ALA A 121 2.47 -9.57 -1.96
CA ALA A 121 3.23 -8.62 -2.75
C ALA A 121 3.73 -9.25 -4.06
N SER A 122 3.66 -8.49 -5.15
CA SER A 122 4.23 -8.88 -6.44
C SER A 122 4.78 -7.68 -7.20
N LEU A 123 5.84 -7.90 -7.95
CA LEU A 123 6.47 -6.92 -8.82
C LEU A 123 6.37 -7.41 -10.26
N ILE A 124 5.66 -6.64 -11.10
CA ILE A 124 5.29 -7.07 -12.44
C ILE A 124 5.81 -6.07 -13.46
N SER A 125 6.61 -6.55 -14.42
CA SER A 125 7.15 -5.76 -15.52
C SER A 125 6.09 -5.49 -16.58
N THR A 126 5.28 -4.49 -16.36
CA THR A 126 4.13 -4.14 -17.19
C THR A 126 4.48 -3.44 -18.50
N SER A 127 5.77 -3.18 -18.76
CA SER A 127 6.26 -2.70 -20.04
C SER A 127 6.16 -3.75 -21.17
N PHE A 128 6.10 -5.04 -20.83
CA PHE A 128 5.96 -6.14 -21.81
C PHE A 128 4.89 -7.17 -21.44
N TYR A 129 4.37 -7.14 -20.21
CA TYR A 129 3.38 -8.12 -19.76
C TYR A 129 1.98 -7.74 -20.25
N ASP A 130 1.49 -8.48 -21.23
CA ASP A 130 0.24 -8.18 -21.97
C ASP A 130 -1.02 -8.85 -21.38
N ASN A 131 -0.92 -9.42 -20.18
CA ASN A 131 -2.06 -10.05 -19.53
C ASN A 131 -2.61 -9.16 -18.40
N PRO A 132 -3.85 -9.40 -17.95
CA PRO A 132 -4.39 -8.74 -16.78
C PRO A 132 -3.48 -8.91 -15.56
N LEU A 133 -3.36 -7.86 -14.77
CA LEU A 133 -2.56 -7.86 -13.54
C LEU A 133 -3.05 -8.98 -12.61
N PRO A 134 -2.23 -9.97 -12.27
CA PRO A 134 -2.60 -11.02 -11.33
C PRO A 134 -2.58 -10.47 -9.90
N LEU A 135 -3.56 -10.86 -9.11
CA LEU A 135 -3.63 -10.53 -7.70
C LEU A 135 -3.80 -11.82 -6.90
N ALA A 136 -3.02 -11.99 -5.83
CA ALA A 136 -3.15 -13.12 -4.93
C ALA A 136 -3.47 -12.64 -3.51
N ILE A 137 -4.48 -13.26 -2.90
CA ILE A 137 -4.93 -12.98 -1.53
C ILE A 137 -4.83 -14.27 -0.71
N LYS A 138 -4.41 -14.15 0.54
CA LYS A 138 -4.32 -15.26 1.49
C LYS A 138 -5.30 -15.10 2.64
N ALA A 139 -5.97 -16.19 3.04
CA ALA A 139 -6.66 -16.26 4.32
C ALA A 139 -5.65 -16.30 5.47
N LYS A 140 -5.92 -15.57 6.54
CA LYS A 140 -5.10 -15.56 7.77
C LYS A 140 -5.54 -16.62 8.77
N THR A 141 -6.78 -17.07 8.69
CA THR A 141 -7.37 -18.01 9.64
C THR A 141 -7.99 -19.20 8.92
N ALA A 142 -7.64 -20.39 9.36
CA ALA A 142 -8.21 -21.64 8.85
C ALA A 142 -9.67 -21.83 9.30
N ASN A 143 -10.43 -22.55 8.48
CA ASN A 143 -11.82 -22.90 8.76
C ASN A 143 -12.76 -21.70 9.01
N LYS A 144 -12.33 -20.52 8.56
CA LYS A 144 -13.11 -19.29 8.61
C LYS A 144 -13.41 -18.84 7.18
N ARG A 145 -14.69 -18.56 6.91
CA ARG A 145 -15.10 -17.96 5.66
C ARG A 145 -14.65 -16.50 5.62
N VAL A 146 -13.82 -16.17 4.66
CA VAL A 146 -13.37 -14.81 4.40
C VAL A 146 -14.37 -14.15 3.46
N VAL A 147 -14.87 -12.97 3.84
CA VAL A 147 -15.79 -12.18 3.02
C VAL A 147 -15.28 -10.76 2.92
N ILE A 148 -14.71 -10.42 1.77
CA ILE A 148 -14.24 -9.07 1.48
C ILE A 148 -15.32 -8.37 0.66
N LYS A 149 -15.96 -7.37 1.23
CA LYS A 149 -17.07 -6.67 0.57
C LYS A 149 -16.62 -5.90 -0.66
N ALA A 150 -17.51 -5.85 -1.67
CA ALA A 150 -17.32 -5.04 -2.86
C ALA A 150 -16.91 -3.61 -2.51
N GLY A 151 -15.94 -3.05 -3.24
CA GLY A 151 -15.39 -1.72 -2.99
C GLY A 151 -14.31 -1.65 -1.89
N THR A 152 -14.11 -2.71 -1.10
CA THR A 152 -13.01 -2.74 -0.13
C THR A 152 -11.66 -2.76 -0.86
N PRO A 153 -10.70 -1.90 -0.50
CA PRO A 153 -9.36 -1.97 -1.03
C PRO A 153 -8.70 -3.31 -0.70
N VAL A 154 -8.26 -4.04 -1.71
CA VAL A 154 -7.56 -5.33 -1.55
C VAL A 154 -6.09 -5.24 -1.88
N ALA A 155 -5.66 -4.24 -2.62
CA ALA A 155 -4.25 -3.99 -2.90
C ALA A 155 -3.98 -2.50 -3.10
N THR A 156 -2.73 -2.10 -2.86
CA THR A 156 -2.17 -0.85 -3.37
C THR A 156 -1.22 -1.17 -4.51
N ILE A 157 -1.33 -0.43 -5.62
CA ILE A 157 -0.40 -0.48 -6.74
C ILE A 157 0.48 0.76 -6.76
N ILE A 158 1.77 0.57 -6.93
CA ILE A 158 2.78 1.63 -6.95
C ILE A 158 3.68 1.42 -8.16
N PRO A 159 3.83 2.39 -9.06
CA PRO A 159 4.83 2.32 -10.12
C PRO A 159 6.23 2.50 -9.54
N ILE A 160 7.13 1.61 -9.89
CA ILE A 160 8.53 1.64 -9.43
C ILE A 160 9.46 1.60 -10.64
N SER A 161 10.41 2.52 -10.69
CA SER A 161 11.53 2.45 -11.63
C SER A 161 12.59 1.49 -11.07
N LEU A 162 12.86 0.42 -11.79
CA LEU A 162 13.83 -0.59 -11.35
C LEU A 162 15.27 -0.10 -11.50
N SER A 163 15.56 0.78 -12.44
CA SER A 163 16.88 1.39 -12.60
C SER A 163 17.29 2.21 -11.38
N ASN A 164 16.31 2.85 -10.71
CA ASN A 164 16.58 3.60 -9.49
C ASN A 164 16.84 2.71 -8.26
N LEU A 165 16.49 1.44 -8.32
CA LEU A 165 16.75 0.46 -7.25
C LEU A 165 17.98 -0.39 -7.56
N ASN A 166 18.18 -0.71 -8.84
CA ASN A 166 19.26 -1.59 -9.26
C ASN A 166 20.62 -0.90 -9.08
N GLY A 167 21.51 -1.54 -8.35
CA GLY A 167 22.83 -1.00 -8.03
C GLY A 167 22.84 0.08 -6.96
N THR A 168 21.73 0.29 -6.24
CA THR A 168 21.70 1.14 -5.05
C THR A 168 22.31 0.38 -3.88
N ASP A 169 23.36 0.95 -3.30
CA ASP A 169 24.05 0.40 -2.14
C ASP A 169 23.67 1.15 -0.86
N ILE A 170 23.71 0.45 0.26
CA ILE A 170 23.57 1.03 1.59
C ILE A 170 24.92 0.90 2.29
N GLU A 171 25.52 2.02 2.61
CA GLU A 171 26.73 2.07 3.43
C GLU A 171 26.33 2.24 4.91
N ILE A 172 26.79 1.31 5.75
CA ILE A 172 26.63 1.41 7.20
C ILE A 172 27.92 1.97 7.78
N VAL A 173 27.85 3.16 8.32
CA VAL A 173 28.99 3.82 8.95
C VAL A 173 28.75 3.99 10.46
N GLU A 174 29.85 4.00 11.23
CA GLU A 174 29.75 4.31 12.66
C GLU A 174 29.27 5.74 12.87
N TYR A 175 28.36 5.91 13.83
CA TYR A 175 27.94 7.24 14.26
C TYR A 175 29.12 7.96 14.93
N ARG A 176 29.57 9.04 14.29
CA ARG A 176 30.65 9.90 14.79
C ARG A 176 30.11 11.28 15.11
N ASP A 177 30.20 11.65 16.36
CA ASP A 177 29.77 12.96 16.85
C ASP A 177 30.78 13.42 17.94
N PRO A 178 32.00 13.80 17.53
CA PRO A 178 33.08 14.13 18.48
C PRO A 178 32.71 15.29 19.40
N ASP A 179 31.90 16.22 18.93
CA ASP A 179 31.43 17.37 19.70
C ASP A 179 30.10 17.10 20.44
N ARG A 180 29.54 15.92 20.30
CA ARG A 180 28.22 15.51 20.84
C ARG A 180 27.04 16.38 20.39
N LYS A 181 27.20 17.29 19.48
CA LYS A 181 26.17 18.26 19.06
C LYS A 181 24.91 17.60 18.51
N ARG A 182 25.09 16.55 17.67
CA ARG A 182 23.98 15.83 17.10
C ARG A 182 23.24 15.00 18.15
N LEU A 183 24.00 14.37 19.07
CA LEU A 183 23.41 13.61 20.17
C LEU A 183 22.61 14.51 21.09
N ASP A 184 23.17 15.64 21.48
CA ASP A 184 22.53 16.62 22.37
C ASP A 184 21.28 17.21 21.71
N ALA A 185 21.32 17.52 20.41
CA ALA A 185 20.15 17.97 19.64
C ALA A 185 19.04 16.90 19.57
N ASN A 186 19.40 15.63 19.32
CA ASN A 186 18.44 14.53 19.30
C ASN A 186 17.79 14.30 20.68
N MET A 187 18.59 14.40 21.74
CA MET A 187 18.08 14.27 23.12
C MET A 187 17.16 15.44 23.49
N SER A 188 17.52 16.67 23.11
CA SER A 188 16.69 17.87 23.32
C SER A 188 15.34 17.73 22.60
N TYR A 189 15.36 17.38 21.31
CA TYR A 189 14.17 17.14 20.51
C TYR A 189 13.28 16.04 21.12
N GLY A 190 13.87 14.89 21.46
CA GLY A 190 13.14 13.74 22.04
C GLY A 190 12.50 14.09 23.38
N THR A 191 13.22 14.76 24.27
CA THR A 191 12.73 15.19 25.58
C THR A 191 11.58 16.18 25.45
N ALA A 192 11.71 17.18 24.58
CA ALA A 192 10.67 18.18 24.35
C ALA A 192 9.42 17.54 23.72
N ALA A 193 9.58 16.65 22.74
CA ALA A 193 8.47 15.93 22.11
C ALA A 193 7.75 15.05 23.14
N GLN A 194 8.48 14.32 24.00
CA GLN A 194 7.89 13.49 25.05
C GLN A 194 7.08 14.32 26.05
N ALA A 195 7.58 15.47 26.46
CA ALA A 195 6.87 16.36 27.41
C ALA A 195 5.55 16.85 26.82
N ILE A 196 5.54 17.24 25.52
CA ILE A 196 4.35 17.69 24.81
C ILE A 196 3.33 16.53 24.67
N ASN A 197 3.81 15.35 24.27
CA ASN A 197 2.95 14.16 24.13
C ASN A 197 2.35 13.71 25.46
N SER A 198 3.12 13.76 26.56
CA SER A 198 2.65 13.43 27.91
C SER A 198 1.57 14.40 28.40
N ALA A 199 1.55 15.63 27.88
CA ALA A 199 0.49 16.61 28.13
C ALA A 199 -0.75 16.44 27.18
N GLY A 200 -0.83 15.34 26.44
CA GLY A 200 -1.91 15.08 25.49
C GLY A 200 -1.88 15.95 24.23
N LYS A 201 -0.76 16.60 23.98
CA LYS A 201 -0.55 17.44 22.79
C LYS A 201 0.34 16.72 21.79
N TRP A 202 0.44 17.23 20.58
CA TRP A 202 1.26 16.70 19.51
C TRP A 202 2.11 17.80 18.89
N THR A 203 3.31 17.44 18.39
CA THR A 203 4.15 18.37 17.65
C THR A 203 3.96 18.18 16.14
N ASP A 204 3.99 19.26 15.41
CA ASP A 204 4.02 19.26 13.94
C ASP A 204 5.45 19.46 13.39
N TRP A 205 6.46 19.40 14.24
CA TRP A 205 7.85 19.72 13.90
C TRP A 205 8.39 18.93 12.71
N TYR A 206 8.12 17.62 12.66
CA TYR A 206 8.52 16.82 11.49
C TYR A 206 7.80 17.28 10.23
N ARG A 207 6.48 17.49 10.28
CA ARG A 207 5.70 17.97 9.13
C ARG A 207 6.18 19.33 8.62
N ASP A 208 6.56 20.20 9.53
CA ASP A 208 6.97 21.54 9.21
C ASP A 208 8.49 21.65 8.98
N ALA A 209 9.20 20.53 9.13
CA ALA A 209 10.65 20.41 8.96
C ALA A 209 11.43 21.41 9.86
N VAL A 210 11.02 21.46 11.13
CA VAL A 210 11.66 22.30 12.16
C VAL A 210 12.10 21.45 13.36
N ASN A 211 13.00 21.99 14.18
CA ASN A 211 13.37 21.44 15.48
C ASN A 211 12.44 21.93 16.60
N GLU A 212 12.74 21.56 17.84
CA GLU A 212 11.99 21.96 19.04
C GLU A 212 12.05 23.48 19.35
N LYS A 213 12.92 24.22 18.67
CA LYS A 213 13.05 25.69 18.75
C LYS A 213 12.40 26.38 17.55
N GLU A 214 11.65 25.62 16.72
CA GLU A 214 11.04 26.12 15.49
C GLU A 214 12.06 26.58 14.42
N GLU A 215 13.32 26.17 14.56
CA GLU A 215 14.36 26.47 13.57
C GLU A 215 14.27 25.46 12.41
N SER A 216 14.34 25.95 11.17
CA SER A 216 14.26 25.12 9.97
C SER A 216 15.38 24.08 9.92
N GLN A 217 14.99 22.83 9.65
CA GLN A 217 15.92 21.69 9.43
C GLN A 217 15.99 21.30 7.94
N GLY A 218 15.22 21.96 7.08
CA GLY A 218 15.15 21.66 5.66
C GLY A 218 13.76 21.84 5.09
N SER A 219 13.42 21.01 4.13
CA SER A 219 12.07 20.97 3.55
C SER A 219 11.75 19.56 3.09
N HIS A 220 10.49 19.16 3.20
CA HIS A 220 10.01 17.96 2.52
C HIS A 220 9.99 18.19 1.02
N GLU A 221 10.43 17.21 0.25
CA GLU A 221 10.37 17.24 -1.21
C GLU A 221 8.92 17.33 -1.70
N VAL A 222 8.00 16.66 -1.02
CA VAL A 222 6.57 16.68 -1.28
C VAL A 222 5.80 16.75 0.03
N LYS A 223 5.09 17.86 0.29
CA LYS A 223 4.22 17.98 1.47
C LYS A 223 2.86 17.28 1.31
N ALA A 224 2.40 17.09 0.07
CA ALA A 224 1.17 16.37 -0.23
C ALA A 224 1.31 15.70 -1.59
N LEU A 225 1.32 14.37 -1.60
CA LEU A 225 1.36 13.60 -2.84
C LEU A 225 0.03 13.77 -3.57
N LYS A 226 0.09 14.25 -4.82
CA LYS A 226 -1.07 14.40 -5.69
C LYS A 226 -0.96 13.38 -6.82
N LEU A 227 -1.72 12.31 -6.72
CA LEU A 227 -1.84 11.34 -7.79
C LEU A 227 -2.86 11.81 -8.83
N GLY A 228 -2.61 11.47 -10.08
CA GLY A 228 -3.53 11.76 -11.17
C GLY A 228 -4.88 11.05 -10.98
N VAL A 229 -5.93 11.71 -11.45
CA VAL A 229 -7.27 11.11 -11.49
C VAL A 229 -7.31 10.02 -12.55
N VAL A 230 -7.92 8.89 -12.22
CA VAL A 230 -8.21 7.83 -13.20
C VAL A 230 -9.30 8.34 -14.13
N ASP A 231 -8.95 8.61 -15.38
CA ASP A 231 -9.92 9.00 -16.42
C ASP A 231 -10.60 7.73 -16.97
N LYS A 232 -11.80 7.47 -16.51
CA LYS A 232 -12.61 6.31 -16.92
C LYS A 232 -13.28 6.50 -18.30
N THR A 233 -13.19 7.68 -18.91
CA THR A 233 -13.93 7.99 -20.14
C THR A 233 -13.16 7.65 -21.43
N LYS A 234 -11.87 7.37 -21.36
CA LYS A 234 -11.01 7.12 -22.52
C LYS A 234 -10.81 5.63 -22.86
N GLY A 235 -11.51 4.73 -22.22
CA GLY A 235 -11.48 3.32 -22.58
C GLY A 235 -12.26 3.08 -23.87
N ASN A 236 -11.57 2.93 -25.00
CA ASN A 236 -12.15 2.21 -26.12
C ASN A 236 -12.31 0.75 -25.66
N ILE A 237 -13.54 0.34 -25.49
CA ILE A 237 -13.89 -1.07 -25.31
C ILE A 237 -13.56 -1.75 -26.65
N LEU A 238 -12.51 -2.55 -26.69
CA LEU A 238 -12.28 -3.50 -27.77
C LEU A 238 -13.11 -4.76 -27.53
#